data_7f2a8910a6625ac66028f2716055eb6d
#
_entry.id   7f2a8910a6625ac66028f2716055eb6d
#
_cell.length_a   1.000
_cell.length_b   1.000
_cell.length_c   1.000
_cell.angle_alpha   90.00
_cell.angle_beta   90.00
_cell.angle_gamma   90.00
#
_symmetry.space_group_name_H-M   'P 1'
#
loop_
_entity.id
_entity.type
_entity.pdbx_description
1 polymer ?
#
loop_
_entity_poly.entity_id
_entity_poly.type
_entity_poly.pdbx_seq_one_letter_code
_entity_poly.pdbx_strand_id
1 'polypeptide(L)'
;SLSHQLMSPLTRFCVEPSQLVFGERERTNPQAPHPKIMRLYTTRLLPPIWHLSAMGILIGDPFDEFLRLKGGFFLSYGIHICNEKTLKTQMLAKCGNVEKQAASPIAKYVPSLRKEAEEWTYVREKFEGGQRLVRTRFQVGLLSDPEHIAQEEQTLFNLYRSQRWELALDRYVQLPSFLSCLPMTWGDGAVADGRKFQKTKTTLSHEPSNLMPIQGEWQGTKTPGMMLVGRRGQLFYWSPFDNNEGNYNSCVVGRSGSGKSVFMQELMTSMLGMGARVFVLDVGRSFEKTVKLLKGTYLEFST
;
A
#
# COMPACT_ATOMS: atom_id res chain seq x y z
N SER A 1 -21.27 -19.93 -3.53
CA SER A 1 -20.80 -19.70 -2.17
C SER A 1 -19.32 -19.34 -2.24
N LEU A 2 -18.85 -18.49 -1.35
CA LEU A 2 -17.44 -18.04 -1.25
C LEU A 2 -16.46 -19.22 -1.11
N SER A 3 -16.90 -20.31 -0.46
CA SER A 3 -16.12 -21.54 -0.33
C SER A 3 -15.82 -22.21 -1.68
N HIS A 4 -16.70 -22.13 -2.66
CA HIS A 4 -16.48 -22.67 -3.99
C HIS A 4 -15.52 -21.85 -4.86
N GLN A 5 -15.38 -20.57 -4.59
CA GLN A 5 -14.45 -19.68 -5.33
C GLN A 5 -13.04 -19.72 -4.78
N LEU A 6 -12.86 -20.06 -3.50
CA LEU A 6 -11.57 -20.06 -2.82
C LEU A 6 -10.95 -21.45 -2.68
N MET A 7 -11.68 -22.51 -2.95
CA MET A 7 -11.23 -23.87 -2.75
C MET A 7 -11.43 -24.69 -4.00
N SER A 8 -10.32 -25.08 -4.64
CA SER A 8 -10.32 -26.26 -5.50
C SER A 8 -10.71 -27.48 -4.65
N PRO A 9 -11.47 -28.46 -5.20
CA PRO A 9 -11.79 -29.72 -4.51
C PRO A 9 -10.57 -30.46 -3.97
N LEU A 10 -9.38 -30.15 -4.49
CA LEU A 10 -8.08 -30.73 -4.08
C LEU A 10 -7.33 -29.92 -3.04
N THR A 11 -7.88 -28.77 -2.58
CA THR A 11 -7.20 -27.90 -1.62
C THR A 11 -7.78 -28.12 -0.25
N ARG A 12 -7.00 -28.66 0.67
CA ARG A 12 -7.33 -28.69 2.09
C ARG A 12 -7.05 -27.32 2.69
N PHE A 13 -7.94 -26.88 3.56
CA PHE A 13 -7.77 -25.66 4.32
C PHE A 13 -7.71 -26.02 5.81
N CYS A 14 -6.62 -25.64 6.45
CA CYS A 14 -6.42 -25.88 7.88
C CYS A 14 -6.19 -24.57 8.62
N VAL A 15 -6.86 -24.42 9.77
CA VAL A 15 -6.70 -23.26 10.67
C VAL A 15 -5.82 -23.65 11.82
N GLU A 16 -4.67 -23.00 11.94
CA GLU A 16 -3.74 -23.18 13.05
C GLU A 16 -3.72 -21.93 13.94
N PRO A 17 -3.25 -22.02 15.17
CA PRO A 17 -3.25 -20.86 16.09
C PRO A 17 -2.52 -19.62 15.56
N SER A 18 -1.50 -19.80 14.72
CA SER A 18 -0.64 -18.72 14.23
C SER A 18 -0.71 -18.51 12.72
N GLN A 19 -1.46 -19.36 12.00
CA GLN A 19 -1.46 -19.31 10.52
C GLN A 19 -2.65 -20.07 9.93
N LEU A 20 -2.90 -19.80 8.65
CA LEU A 20 -3.80 -20.56 7.80
C LEU A 20 -2.96 -21.37 6.81
N VAL A 21 -3.28 -22.64 6.61
CA VAL A 21 -2.57 -23.51 5.66
C VAL A 21 -3.51 -23.87 4.53
N PHE A 22 -3.09 -23.62 3.32
CA PHE A 22 -3.76 -23.97 2.08
C PHE A 22 -2.99 -25.10 1.38
N GLY A 23 -3.64 -26.22 1.15
CA GLY A 23 -3.02 -27.42 0.57
C GLY A 23 -2.66 -28.48 1.61
N GLU A 24 -2.14 -29.61 1.14
CA GLU A 24 -1.74 -30.71 2.00
C GLU A 24 -0.28 -30.52 2.46
N ARG A 25 -0.04 -30.60 3.78
CA ARG A 25 1.31 -30.53 4.38
C ARG A 25 2.18 -31.72 3.97
N GLU A 26 1.58 -32.91 3.95
CA GLU A 26 2.24 -34.14 3.48
C GLU A 26 1.65 -34.47 2.11
N ARG A 27 2.52 -34.52 1.09
CA ARG A 27 2.12 -34.84 -0.28
C ARG A 27 1.77 -36.34 -0.37
N THR A 28 0.54 -36.66 -0.05
CA THR A 28 -0.03 -37.97 -0.37
C THR A 28 -0.41 -38.07 -1.86
N ASN A 29 -0.63 -36.94 -2.53
CA ASN A 29 -0.91 -36.86 -3.95
C ASN A 29 0.09 -35.93 -4.67
N PRO A 30 0.89 -36.45 -5.63
CA PRO A 30 1.85 -35.66 -6.41
C PRO A 30 1.24 -34.50 -7.22
N GLN A 31 -0.07 -34.58 -7.51
CA GLN A 31 -0.79 -33.55 -8.27
C GLN A 31 -1.40 -32.47 -7.37
N ALA A 32 -1.33 -32.61 -6.04
CA ALA A 32 -1.82 -31.58 -5.13
C ALA A 32 -0.93 -30.33 -5.21
N PRO A 33 -1.52 -29.12 -5.17
CA PRO A 33 -0.74 -27.88 -5.14
C PRO A 33 0.16 -27.84 -3.93
N HIS A 34 1.33 -27.20 -4.07
CA HIS A 34 2.25 -26.99 -2.95
C HIS A 34 1.52 -26.26 -1.82
N PRO A 35 1.71 -26.67 -0.55
CA PRO A 35 1.09 -25.98 0.57
C PRO A 35 1.58 -24.54 0.63
N LYS A 36 0.66 -23.62 0.89
CA LYS A 36 0.96 -22.21 1.14
C LYS A 36 0.52 -21.86 2.55
N ILE A 37 1.32 -21.08 3.23
CA ILE A 37 1.02 -20.57 4.57
C ILE A 37 0.65 -19.10 4.46
N MET A 38 -0.46 -18.73 5.09
CA MET A 38 -0.86 -17.34 5.26
C MET A 38 -0.81 -16.98 6.74
N ARG A 39 -0.16 -15.87 7.05
CA ARG A 39 -0.16 -15.25 8.37
C ARG A 39 -0.74 -13.86 8.30
N LEU A 40 -1.60 -13.53 9.25
CA LEU A 40 -2.25 -12.24 9.35
C LEU A 40 -1.74 -11.48 10.55
N TYR A 41 -1.50 -10.20 10.31
CA TYR A 41 -0.98 -9.26 11.29
C TYR A 41 -1.89 -8.05 11.36
N THR A 42 -2.16 -7.60 12.57
CA THR A 42 -2.86 -6.34 12.80
C THR A 42 -1.88 -5.30 13.35
N THR A 43 -2.04 -4.06 12.97
CA THR A 43 -1.23 -2.96 13.49
C THR A 43 -1.52 -2.72 14.97
N ARG A 44 -0.50 -2.86 15.82
CA ARG A 44 -0.54 -2.56 17.24
C ARG A 44 -0.26 -1.10 17.51
N LEU A 45 0.77 -0.55 16.87
CA LEU A 45 1.17 0.84 17.00
C LEU A 45 1.30 1.48 15.62
N LEU A 46 0.76 2.67 15.48
CA LEU A 46 0.95 3.55 14.33
C LEU A 46 2.05 4.56 14.64
N PRO A 47 2.82 5.02 13.65
CA PRO A 47 3.77 6.09 13.83
C PRO A 47 3.07 7.39 14.22
N PRO A 48 3.72 8.27 15.01
CA PRO A 48 3.10 9.53 15.46
C PRO A 48 2.84 10.51 14.31
N ILE A 49 3.59 10.40 13.23
CA ILE A 49 3.42 11.21 12.01
C ILE A 49 3.46 10.27 10.82
N TRP A 50 2.46 10.36 9.95
CA TRP A 50 2.37 9.56 8.74
C TRP A 50 1.73 10.34 7.60
N HIS A 51 2.19 10.10 6.39
CA HIS A 51 1.68 10.73 5.17
C HIS A 51 1.32 9.67 4.15
N LEU A 52 0.28 9.90 3.36
CA LEU A 52 -0.16 8.99 2.29
C LEU A 52 1.00 8.63 1.34
N SER A 53 1.87 9.58 1.02
CA SER A 53 3.04 9.35 0.16
C SER A 53 4.01 8.30 0.69
N ALA A 54 4.05 8.06 2.00
CA ALA A 54 4.92 7.06 2.63
C ALA A 54 4.32 5.65 2.61
N MET A 55 3.03 5.48 2.27
CA MET A 55 2.39 4.16 2.21
C MET A 55 3.11 3.20 1.27
N GLY A 56 3.72 3.75 0.22
CA GLY A 56 4.51 2.96 -0.70
C GLY A 56 5.73 2.27 -0.11
N ILE A 57 6.27 2.76 1.00
CA ILE A 57 7.40 2.13 1.67
C ILE A 57 6.96 0.80 2.31
N LEU A 58 5.71 0.70 2.76
CA LEU A 58 5.18 -0.49 3.44
C LEU A 58 5.00 -1.72 2.53
N ILE A 59 5.12 -1.56 1.22
CA ILE A 59 5.10 -2.69 0.27
C ILE A 59 6.49 -3.20 -0.07
N GLY A 60 7.52 -2.67 0.57
CA GLY A 60 8.91 -3.05 0.38
C GLY A 60 9.59 -2.34 -0.78
N ASP A 61 10.89 -2.56 -0.90
CA ASP A 61 11.71 -2.06 -2.00
C ASP A 61 12.15 -3.24 -2.88
N PRO A 62 11.76 -3.30 -4.16
CA PRO A 62 12.16 -4.38 -5.04
C PRO A 62 13.66 -4.39 -5.36
N PHE A 63 14.36 -3.29 -5.13
CA PHE A 63 15.80 -3.14 -5.36
C PHE A 63 16.65 -3.35 -4.11
N ASP A 64 16.06 -3.35 -2.92
CA ASP A 64 16.73 -3.68 -1.66
C ASP A 64 16.36 -5.11 -1.23
N GLU A 65 17.34 -6.00 -1.27
CA GLU A 65 17.13 -7.41 -0.94
C GLU A 65 16.66 -7.63 0.51
N PHE A 66 17.05 -6.75 1.44
CA PHE A 66 16.66 -6.83 2.84
C PHE A 66 15.24 -6.32 3.13
N LEU A 67 14.70 -5.46 2.25
CA LEU A 67 13.36 -4.89 2.37
C LEU A 67 12.38 -5.46 1.35
N ARG A 68 12.84 -6.38 0.51
CA ARG A 68 12.03 -7.02 -0.53
C ARG A 68 11.20 -8.16 0.06
N LEU A 69 9.89 -8.04 -0.02
CA LEU A 69 8.95 -9.14 0.24
C LEU A 69 8.90 -10.04 -1.01
N LYS A 70 9.42 -11.27 -0.90
CA LYS A 70 9.50 -12.22 -2.02
C LYS A 70 8.20 -13.02 -2.19
N GLY A 71 7.48 -13.25 -1.10
CA GLY A 71 6.18 -13.92 -1.10
C GLY A 71 5.02 -13.00 -1.48
N GLY A 72 3.86 -13.60 -1.64
CA GLY A 72 2.63 -12.85 -1.82
C GLY A 72 2.25 -12.13 -0.52
N PHE A 73 1.77 -10.91 -0.64
CA PHE A 73 1.20 -10.20 0.50
C PHE A 73 0.03 -9.33 0.06
N PHE A 74 -0.79 -8.95 1.01
CA PHE A 74 -1.85 -7.97 0.79
C PHE A 74 -1.99 -7.04 1.99
N LEU A 75 -2.48 -5.85 1.72
CA LEU A 75 -2.85 -4.87 2.73
C LEU A 75 -4.37 -4.72 2.73
N SER A 76 -4.97 -4.78 3.90
CA SER A 76 -6.39 -4.55 4.10
C SER A 76 -6.60 -3.40 5.06
N TYR A 77 -7.40 -2.43 4.66
CA TYR A 77 -7.74 -1.29 5.48
C TYR A 77 -9.25 -1.12 5.56
N GLY A 78 -9.78 -1.32 6.75
CA GLY A 78 -11.19 -1.16 7.05
C GLY A 78 -11.45 0.16 7.76
N ILE A 79 -12.47 0.89 7.30
CA ILE A 79 -12.98 2.10 7.95
C ILE A 79 -14.45 1.87 8.28
N HIS A 80 -14.84 2.11 9.51
CA HIS A 80 -16.22 2.03 9.95
C HIS A 80 -16.67 3.36 10.54
N ILE A 81 -17.71 3.91 9.94
CA ILE A 81 -18.33 5.15 10.40
C ILE A 81 -19.34 4.79 11.48
N CYS A 82 -19.00 5.08 12.73
CA CYS A 82 -19.80 4.72 13.88
C CYS A 82 -20.93 5.73 14.13
N ASN A 83 -21.93 5.31 14.91
CA ASN A 83 -22.93 6.21 15.40
C ASN A 83 -22.31 7.32 16.26
N GLU A 84 -22.51 8.57 15.84
CA GLU A 84 -21.88 9.76 16.45
C GLU A 84 -22.23 9.92 17.93
N LYS A 85 -23.50 9.68 18.32
CA LYS A 85 -23.94 9.84 19.71
C LYS A 85 -23.19 8.89 20.66
N THR A 86 -23.03 7.65 20.26
CA THR A 86 -22.32 6.63 21.07
C THR A 86 -20.84 6.97 21.22
N LEU A 87 -20.19 7.37 20.13
CA LEU A 87 -18.77 7.72 20.17
C LEU A 87 -18.52 9.01 20.93
N LYS A 88 -19.40 10.03 20.81
CA LYS A 88 -19.31 11.28 21.58
C LYS A 88 -19.31 10.99 23.07
N THR A 89 -20.26 10.17 23.54
CA THR A 89 -20.35 9.80 24.96
C THR A 89 -19.07 9.08 25.44
N GLN A 90 -18.57 8.13 24.65
CA GLN A 90 -17.33 7.41 24.97
C GLN A 90 -16.10 8.33 24.99
N MET A 91 -16.00 9.25 24.02
CA MET A 91 -14.93 10.23 23.96
C MET A 91 -14.95 11.15 25.18
N LEU A 92 -16.10 11.74 25.52
CA LEU A 92 -16.21 12.63 26.65
C LEU A 92 -15.87 11.94 27.98
N ALA A 93 -16.32 10.68 28.16
CA ALA A 93 -15.97 9.89 29.33
C ALA A 93 -14.46 9.62 29.40
N LYS A 94 -13.82 9.30 28.25
CA LYS A 94 -12.36 9.07 28.20
C LYS A 94 -11.59 10.35 28.47
N CYS A 95 -11.97 11.48 27.84
CA CYS A 95 -11.37 12.79 28.12
C CYS A 95 -11.41 13.13 29.60
N GLY A 96 -12.58 13.04 30.24
CA GLY A 96 -12.71 13.34 31.66
C GLY A 96 -11.87 12.43 32.57
N ASN A 97 -11.74 11.14 32.22
CA ASN A 97 -10.87 10.21 32.97
C ASN A 97 -9.39 10.55 32.81
N VAL A 98 -8.95 10.85 31.59
CA VAL A 98 -7.54 11.19 31.31
C VAL A 98 -7.17 12.53 31.94
N GLU A 99 -8.03 13.52 31.87
CA GLU A 99 -7.84 14.83 32.56
C GLU A 99 -7.68 14.66 34.07
N LYS A 100 -8.53 13.82 34.70
CA LYS A 100 -8.40 13.50 36.14
C LYS A 100 -7.08 12.82 36.47
N GLN A 101 -6.64 11.87 35.62
CA GLN A 101 -5.36 11.18 35.80
C GLN A 101 -4.17 12.13 35.63
N ALA A 102 -4.22 13.02 34.64
CA ALA A 102 -3.17 14.02 34.41
C ALA A 102 -3.09 15.07 35.55
N ALA A 103 -4.20 15.35 36.23
CA ALA A 103 -4.25 16.23 37.40
C ALA A 103 -3.78 15.53 38.70
N SER A 104 -3.63 14.21 38.69
CA SER A 104 -3.25 13.44 39.87
C SER A 104 -1.77 13.64 40.25
N PRO A 105 -1.37 13.46 41.52
CA PRO A 105 0.04 13.53 41.95
C PRO A 105 0.94 12.56 41.18
N ILE A 106 0.40 11.42 40.71
CA ILE A 106 1.11 10.39 39.95
C ILE A 106 1.62 10.93 38.60
N ALA A 107 0.94 11.92 38.01
CA ALA A 107 1.34 12.52 36.75
C ALA A 107 2.71 13.25 36.80
N LYS A 108 3.22 13.53 38.01
CA LYS A 108 4.59 14.04 38.18
C LYS A 108 5.66 12.99 37.85
N TYR A 109 5.35 11.72 38.09
CA TYR A 109 6.25 10.59 37.89
C TYR A 109 6.01 9.85 36.56
N VAL A 110 4.87 10.11 35.90
CA VAL A 110 4.47 9.45 34.66
C VAL A 110 4.12 10.52 33.59
N PRO A 111 5.13 11.06 32.91
CA PRO A 111 4.92 12.14 31.93
C PRO A 111 3.96 11.80 30.78
N SER A 112 3.81 10.51 30.46
CA SER A 112 2.90 10.03 29.41
C SER A 112 1.43 10.37 29.69
N LEU A 113 1.02 10.52 30.97
CA LEU A 113 -0.35 10.89 31.32
C LEU A 113 -0.70 12.31 30.89
N ARG A 114 0.27 13.23 30.98
CA ARG A 114 0.06 14.60 30.51
C ARG A 114 -0.03 14.66 28.99
N LYS A 115 0.85 13.92 28.31
CA LYS A 115 0.81 13.83 26.85
C LYS A 115 -0.50 13.22 26.35
N GLU A 116 -0.98 12.17 27.01
CA GLU A 116 -2.27 11.56 26.69
C GLU A 116 -3.43 12.57 26.88
N ALA A 117 -3.38 13.41 27.92
CA ALA A 117 -4.38 14.46 28.13
C ALA A 117 -4.37 15.52 27.03
N GLU A 118 -3.20 15.97 26.59
CA GLU A 118 -3.04 16.90 25.46
C GLU A 118 -3.60 16.32 24.16
N GLU A 119 -3.29 15.04 23.87
CA GLU A 119 -3.82 14.35 22.70
C GLU A 119 -5.35 14.26 22.74
N TRP A 120 -5.96 13.93 23.87
CA TRP A 120 -7.41 13.87 24.01
C TRP A 120 -8.08 15.25 23.98
N THR A 121 -7.42 16.29 24.49
CA THR A 121 -7.89 17.68 24.34
C THR A 121 -7.93 18.07 22.87
N TYR A 122 -6.88 17.75 22.10
CA TYR A 122 -6.85 17.98 20.66
C TYR A 122 -7.99 17.23 19.94
N VAL A 123 -8.21 15.95 20.29
CA VAL A 123 -9.33 15.17 19.72
C VAL A 123 -10.68 15.81 19.98
N ARG A 124 -10.89 16.32 21.21
CA ARG A 124 -12.14 17.04 21.58
C ARG A 124 -12.33 18.31 20.76
N GLU A 125 -11.31 19.13 20.65
CA GLU A 125 -11.36 20.38 19.85
C GLU A 125 -11.68 20.10 18.37
N LYS A 126 -11.04 19.09 17.79
CA LYS A 126 -11.32 18.70 16.41
C LYS A 126 -12.72 18.14 16.21
N PHE A 127 -13.22 17.39 17.18
CA PHE A 127 -14.58 16.88 17.17
C PHE A 127 -15.61 18.00 17.27
N GLU A 128 -15.39 18.99 18.15
CA GLU A 128 -16.21 20.19 18.26
C GLU A 128 -16.15 21.05 17.00
N GLY A 129 -15.01 21.06 16.31
CA GLY A 129 -14.81 21.68 15.00
C GLY A 129 -15.45 20.95 13.81
N GLY A 130 -16.31 19.92 14.07
CA GLY A 130 -17.07 19.23 13.04
C GLY A 130 -16.41 17.96 12.46
N GLN A 131 -15.25 17.57 12.95
CA GLN A 131 -14.67 16.29 12.61
C GLN A 131 -15.38 15.14 13.33
N ARG A 132 -15.36 13.96 12.73
CA ARG A 132 -15.98 12.77 13.31
C ARG A 132 -14.93 11.76 13.76
N LEU A 133 -15.31 10.89 14.69
CA LEU A 133 -14.52 9.73 15.05
C LEU A 133 -14.95 8.54 14.21
N VAL A 134 -13.97 7.82 13.72
CA VAL A 134 -14.16 6.60 12.95
C VAL A 134 -13.32 5.47 13.54
N ARG A 135 -13.70 4.24 13.27
CA ARG A 135 -12.91 3.09 13.62
C ARG A 135 -12.17 2.57 12.41
N THR A 136 -10.90 2.32 12.61
CA THR A 136 -10.03 1.84 11.55
C THR A 136 -9.37 0.53 11.96
N ARG A 137 -9.05 -0.28 10.98
CA ARG A 137 -8.28 -1.49 11.13
C ARG A 137 -7.34 -1.63 9.94
N PHE A 138 -6.05 -1.69 10.22
CA PHE A 138 -5.03 -1.94 9.22
C PHE A 138 -4.44 -3.33 9.45
N GLN A 139 -4.48 -4.17 8.43
CA GLN A 139 -4.00 -5.53 8.46
C GLN A 139 -3.08 -5.83 7.29
N VAL A 140 -2.14 -6.71 7.55
CA VAL A 140 -1.23 -7.26 6.55
C VAL A 140 -1.42 -8.77 6.51
N GLY A 141 -1.63 -9.32 5.33
CA GLY A 141 -1.59 -10.75 5.10
C GLY A 141 -0.32 -11.11 4.34
N LEU A 142 0.45 -12.05 4.85
CA LEU A 142 1.65 -12.59 4.22
C LEU A 142 1.37 -14.01 3.77
N LEU A 143 1.62 -14.32 2.50
CA LEU A 143 1.41 -15.62 1.88
C LEU A 143 2.74 -16.14 1.34
N SER A 144 3.22 -17.25 1.84
CA SER A 144 4.52 -17.83 1.46
C SER A 144 4.55 -19.34 1.56
N ASP A 145 5.62 -19.92 1.09
CA ASP A 145 5.91 -21.33 1.27
C ASP A 145 6.30 -21.64 2.72
N PRO A 146 6.03 -22.85 3.21
CA PRO A 146 6.35 -23.26 4.59
C PRO A 146 7.82 -23.03 4.98
N GLU A 147 8.72 -23.17 4.01
CA GLU A 147 10.17 -23.02 4.22
C GLU A 147 10.60 -21.56 4.37
N HIS A 148 9.89 -20.63 3.74
CA HIS A 148 10.29 -19.23 3.65
C HIS A 148 9.50 -18.29 4.56
N ILE A 149 8.32 -18.72 5.06
CA ILE A 149 7.40 -17.87 5.81
C ILE A 149 8.04 -17.17 7.03
N ALA A 150 8.97 -17.84 7.72
CA ALA A 150 9.63 -17.28 8.88
C ALA A 150 10.62 -16.15 8.52
N GLN A 151 11.36 -16.32 7.41
CA GLN A 151 12.28 -15.32 6.91
C GLN A 151 11.51 -14.09 6.40
N GLU A 152 10.43 -14.32 5.66
CA GLU A 152 9.60 -13.25 5.14
C GLU A 152 8.86 -12.48 6.23
N GLU A 153 8.42 -13.17 7.30
CA GLU A 153 7.88 -12.52 8.50
C GLU A 153 8.89 -11.58 9.14
N GLN A 154 10.15 -12.01 9.24
CA GLN A 154 11.21 -11.16 9.78
C GLN A 154 11.47 -9.94 8.90
N THR A 155 11.48 -10.11 7.59
CA THR A 155 11.59 -9.00 6.61
C THR A 155 10.42 -8.03 6.76
N LEU A 156 9.20 -8.54 6.86
CA LEU A 156 8.00 -7.74 7.09
C LEU A 156 8.11 -6.92 8.38
N PHE A 157 8.50 -7.55 9.49
CA PHE A 157 8.67 -6.83 10.75
C PHE A 157 9.77 -5.77 10.69
N ASN A 158 10.88 -6.04 10.03
CA ASN A 158 11.97 -5.06 9.86
C ASN A 158 11.50 -3.87 9.03
N LEU A 159 10.81 -4.13 7.91
CA LEU A 159 10.25 -3.10 7.05
C LEU A 159 9.31 -2.17 7.83
N TYR A 160 8.36 -2.73 8.56
CA TYR A 160 7.37 -1.94 9.31
C TYR A 160 8.00 -1.21 10.49
N ARG A 161 8.90 -1.85 11.24
CA ARG A 161 9.62 -1.21 12.36
C ARG A 161 10.51 -0.07 11.91
N SER A 162 11.14 -0.15 10.72
CA SER A 162 11.94 0.95 10.17
C SER A 162 11.11 2.23 10.00
N GLN A 163 9.79 2.06 9.77
CA GLN A 163 8.82 3.13 9.65
C GLN A 163 8.06 3.43 10.96
N ARG A 164 8.51 2.90 12.09
CA ARG A 164 7.88 3.04 13.40
C ARG A 164 6.45 2.47 13.49
N TRP A 165 6.12 1.52 12.62
CA TRP A 165 4.92 0.71 12.74
C TRP A 165 5.21 -0.52 13.58
N GLU A 166 4.27 -0.93 14.41
CA GLU A 166 4.35 -2.18 15.14
C GLU A 166 3.21 -3.10 14.72
N LEU A 167 3.57 -4.25 14.15
CA LEU A 167 2.65 -5.31 13.78
C LEU A 167 2.59 -6.37 14.87
N ALA A 168 1.43 -6.96 15.06
CA ALA A 168 1.24 -8.12 15.94
C ALA A 168 0.59 -9.26 15.16
N LEU A 169 1.14 -10.45 15.29
CA LEU A 169 0.55 -11.66 14.72
C LEU A 169 -0.81 -11.93 15.36
N ASP A 170 -1.81 -12.20 14.55
CA ASP A 170 -3.20 -12.47 14.98
C ASP A 170 -3.36 -13.90 15.49
N ARG A 171 -2.70 -14.25 16.60
CA ARG A 171 -2.75 -15.61 17.17
C ARG A 171 -4.17 -15.97 17.60
N TYR A 172 -4.57 -17.22 17.32
CA TYR A 172 -5.87 -17.83 17.63
C TYR A 172 -7.07 -17.22 16.90
N VAL A 173 -6.89 -16.14 16.17
CA VAL A 173 -7.94 -15.43 15.42
C VAL A 173 -7.59 -15.25 13.95
N GLN A 174 -6.75 -16.11 13.38
CA GLN A 174 -6.30 -16.03 12.00
C GLN A 174 -7.46 -16.08 11.00
N LEU A 175 -8.40 -17.01 11.18
CA LEU A 175 -9.55 -17.12 10.28
C LEU A 175 -10.51 -15.92 10.38
N PRO A 176 -10.97 -15.49 11.57
CA PRO A 176 -11.76 -14.24 11.69
C PRO A 176 -11.02 -13.01 11.13
N SER A 177 -9.71 -12.94 11.33
CA SER A 177 -8.87 -11.86 10.77
C SER A 177 -8.86 -11.90 9.25
N PHE A 178 -8.71 -13.07 8.65
CA PHE A 178 -8.77 -13.24 7.18
C PHE A 178 -10.15 -12.87 6.64
N LEU A 179 -11.22 -13.41 7.22
CA LEU A 179 -12.58 -13.11 6.76
C LEU A 179 -12.89 -11.62 6.82
N SER A 180 -12.37 -10.91 7.83
CA SER A 180 -12.57 -9.46 7.96
C SER A 180 -11.70 -8.61 7.00
N CYS A 181 -10.76 -9.22 6.27
CA CYS A 181 -10.03 -8.57 5.20
C CYS A 181 -10.77 -8.61 3.85
N LEU A 182 -11.78 -9.47 3.72
CA LEU A 182 -12.53 -9.59 2.49
C LEU A 182 -13.40 -8.33 2.27
N PRO A 183 -13.63 -7.93 1.01
CA PRO A 183 -14.50 -6.81 0.70
C PRO A 183 -15.89 -6.99 1.32
N MET A 184 -16.48 -5.90 1.83
CA MET A 184 -17.84 -5.86 2.40
C MET A 184 -18.07 -6.65 3.70
N THR A 185 -17.05 -7.25 4.29
CA THR A 185 -17.20 -8.04 5.53
C THR A 185 -17.00 -7.22 6.80
N TRP A 186 -16.53 -5.98 6.68
CA TRP A 186 -16.27 -5.06 7.80
C TRP A 186 -17.57 -4.37 8.25
N GLY A 187 -18.54 -5.15 8.74
CA GLY A 187 -19.81 -4.67 9.29
C GLY A 187 -19.77 -4.53 10.82
N ASP A 188 -20.91 -4.14 11.41
CA ASP A 188 -21.04 -3.86 12.85
C ASP A 188 -20.58 -5.01 13.76
N GLY A 189 -20.87 -6.25 13.40
CA GLY A 189 -20.43 -7.45 14.14
C GLY A 189 -18.91 -7.60 14.13
N ALA A 190 -18.29 -7.51 12.96
CA ALA A 190 -16.85 -7.60 12.80
C ALA A 190 -16.10 -6.46 13.52
N VAL A 191 -16.68 -5.27 13.54
CA VAL A 191 -16.16 -4.11 14.29
C VAL A 191 -16.28 -4.33 15.78
N ALA A 192 -17.40 -4.88 16.28
CA ALA A 192 -17.61 -5.20 17.68
C ALA A 192 -16.59 -6.24 18.18
N ASP A 193 -16.37 -7.30 17.41
CA ASP A 193 -15.36 -8.31 17.73
C ASP A 193 -13.93 -7.76 17.63
N GLY A 194 -13.65 -6.96 16.62
CA GLY A 194 -12.38 -6.25 16.47
C GLY A 194 -12.06 -5.37 17.70
N ARG A 195 -13.06 -4.77 18.34
CA ARG A 195 -12.90 -4.04 19.62
C ARG A 195 -12.52 -4.96 20.77
N LYS A 196 -13.26 -6.05 20.96
CA LYS A 196 -13.00 -7.02 22.04
C LYS A 196 -11.57 -7.54 21.96
N PHE A 197 -11.08 -7.81 20.76
CA PHE A 197 -9.72 -8.29 20.52
C PHE A 197 -8.67 -7.17 20.35
N GLN A 198 -9.04 -5.90 20.59
CA GLN A 198 -8.15 -4.73 20.43
C GLN A 198 -7.52 -4.61 19.04
N LYS A 199 -8.23 -5.06 18.00
CA LYS A 199 -7.78 -5.05 16.61
C LYS A 199 -8.20 -3.79 15.84
N THR A 200 -8.89 -2.86 16.50
CA THR A 200 -9.33 -1.60 15.89
C THR A 200 -8.72 -0.41 16.59
N LYS A 201 -8.51 0.65 15.85
CA LYS A 201 -8.12 1.96 16.35
C LYS A 201 -9.28 2.94 16.17
N THR A 202 -9.39 3.92 17.06
CA THR A 202 -10.31 5.05 16.89
C THR A 202 -9.48 6.25 16.49
N THR A 203 -9.82 6.87 15.39
CA THR A 203 -9.09 8.00 14.80
C THR A 203 -10.07 9.10 14.38
N LEU A 204 -9.55 10.30 14.16
CA LEU A 204 -10.32 11.41 13.57
C LEU A 204 -10.59 11.11 12.09
N SER A 205 -11.68 11.63 11.55
CA SER A 205 -12.18 11.31 10.20
C SER A 205 -11.23 11.69 9.05
N HIS A 206 -10.27 12.59 9.27
CA HIS A 206 -9.26 12.97 8.26
C HIS A 206 -8.02 12.06 8.26
N GLU A 207 -7.71 11.40 9.38
CA GLU A 207 -6.53 10.55 9.51
C GLU A 207 -6.57 9.29 8.63
N PRO A 208 -7.71 8.61 8.47
CA PRO A 208 -7.82 7.42 7.63
C PRO A 208 -7.32 7.58 6.20
N SER A 209 -7.53 8.77 5.61
CA SER A 209 -7.06 9.02 4.24
C SER A 209 -5.53 8.90 4.08
N ASN A 210 -4.77 9.19 5.13
CA ASN A 210 -3.33 9.04 5.13
C ASN A 210 -2.88 7.57 5.30
N LEU A 211 -3.76 6.71 5.79
CA LEU A 211 -3.48 5.30 6.07
C LEU A 211 -4.03 4.36 4.98
N MET A 212 -4.70 4.88 3.97
CA MET A 212 -5.25 4.07 2.90
C MET A 212 -4.14 3.48 2.02
N PRO A 213 -4.08 2.16 1.79
CA PRO A 213 -3.12 1.53 0.89
C PRO A 213 -3.57 1.66 -0.58
N ILE A 214 -3.86 2.88 -1.01
CA ILE A 214 -4.36 3.20 -2.37
C ILE A 214 -3.27 3.63 -3.33
N GLN A 215 -2.03 3.66 -2.88
CA GLN A 215 -0.91 3.98 -3.74
C GLN A 215 -0.57 2.81 -4.67
N GLY A 216 -0.53 3.12 -5.93
CA GLY A 216 -0.03 2.25 -6.96
C GLY A 216 0.76 3.06 -7.99
N GLU A 217 1.57 2.41 -8.79
CA GLU A 217 2.16 3.04 -9.97
C GLU A 217 1.14 2.99 -11.10
N TRP A 218 1.24 3.95 -11.99
CA TRP A 218 0.46 3.94 -13.22
C TRP A 218 0.81 2.70 -14.05
N GLN A 219 -0.20 1.98 -14.50
CA GLN A 219 -0.01 0.72 -15.25
C GLN A 219 0.30 0.92 -16.73
N GLY A 220 0.37 2.16 -17.17
CA GLY A 220 0.63 2.51 -18.56
C GLY A 220 -0.63 2.62 -19.40
N THR A 221 -0.40 2.73 -20.72
CA THR A 221 -1.45 2.76 -21.74
C THR A 221 -1.82 1.35 -22.18
N LYS A 222 -3.02 1.16 -22.72
CA LYS A 222 -3.48 -0.13 -23.25
C LYS A 222 -2.73 -0.52 -24.52
N THR A 223 -2.42 0.46 -25.34
CA THR A 223 -1.66 0.28 -26.57
C THR A 223 -0.17 0.22 -26.25
N PRO A 224 0.57 -0.81 -26.67
CA PRO A 224 2.01 -0.85 -26.50
C PRO A 224 2.65 0.30 -27.28
N GLY A 225 3.57 0.98 -26.63
CA GLY A 225 4.36 2.05 -27.19
C GLY A 225 5.80 1.91 -26.70
N MET A 226 6.33 2.97 -26.09
CA MET A 226 7.62 2.89 -25.42
C MET A 226 7.47 2.12 -24.08
N MET A 227 8.39 1.18 -23.84
CA MET A 227 8.46 0.49 -22.55
C MET A 227 9.23 1.33 -21.53
N LEU A 228 8.63 1.52 -20.38
CA LEU A 228 9.18 2.32 -19.28
C LEU A 228 9.21 1.50 -18.00
N VAL A 229 10.07 1.93 -17.08
CA VAL A 229 10.19 1.36 -15.74
C VAL A 229 9.76 2.41 -14.73
N GLY A 230 8.79 2.09 -13.92
CA GLY A 230 8.36 2.91 -12.80
C GLY A 230 9.39 2.96 -11.69
N ARG A 231 9.23 3.89 -10.73
CA ARG A 231 10.16 4.06 -9.61
C ARG A 231 10.32 2.81 -8.74
N ARG A 232 9.34 1.90 -8.78
CA ARG A 232 9.32 0.64 -8.02
C ARG A 232 9.63 -0.58 -8.86
N GLY A 233 10.16 -0.37 -10.08
CA GLY A 233 10.52 -1.47 -10.96
C GLY A 233 9.36 -2.06 -11.76
N GLN A 234 8.15 -1.49 -11.68
CA GLN A 234 7.04 -1.92 -12.50
C GLN A 234 7.31 -1.54 -13.96
N LEU A 235 7.22 -2.52 -14.85
CA LEU A 235 7.25 -2.30 -16.29
C LEU A 235 5.87 -1.84 -16.76
N PHE A 236 5.83 -0.84 -17.63
CA PHE A 236 4.60 -0.39 -18.27
C PHE A 236 4.89 0.15 -19.66
N TYR A 237 3.87 0.16 -20.51
CA TYR A 237 3.95 0.76 -21.83
C TYR A 237 3.30 2.14 -21.83
N TRP A 238 3.88 3.06 -22.55
CA TRP A 238 3.30 4.37 -22.79
C TRP A 238 3.24 4.67 -24.28
N SER A 239 2.05 4.99 -24.77
CA SER A 239 1.82 5.51 -26.11
C SER A 239 1.23 6.91 -26.02
N PRO A 240 1.82 7.93 -26.64
CA PRO A 240 1.26 9.28 -26.63
C PRO A 240 -0.08 9.37 -27.37
N PHE A 241 -0.41 8.36 -28.18
CA PHE A 241 -1.64 8.31 -28.97
C PHE A 241 -2.79 7.56 -28.29
N ASP A 242 -2.56 6.94 -27.14
CA ASP A 242 -3.57 6.21 -26.40
C ASP A 242 -4.26 7.11 -25.35
N ASN A 243 -5.10 8.02 -25.83
CA ASN A 243 -6.01 8.80 -25.01
C ASN A 243 -7.37 8.98 -25.69
N ASN A 244 -8.40 9.19 -24.90
CA ASN A 244 -9.78 9.36 -25.38
C ASN A 244 -10.15 10.82 -25.70
N GLU A 245 -9.25 11.76 -25.39
CA GLU A 245 -9.50 13.19 -25.47
C GLU A 245 -9.13 13.80 -26.85
N GLY A 246 -8.47 13.03 -27.70
CA GLY A 246 -8.02 13.51 -29.03
C GLY A 246 -6.88 14.52 -29.00
N ASN A 247 -6.30 14.80 -27.85
CA ASN A 247 -5.14 15.68 -27.71
C ASN A 247 -3.88 14.84 -27.48
N TYR A 248 -3.02 14.81 -28.47
CA TYR A 248 -1.80 14.00 -28.49
C TYR A 248 -0.53 14.82 -28.19
N ASN A 249 -0.68 16.04 -27.71
CA ASN A 249 0.46 16.89 -27.34
C ASN A 249 1.06 16.40 -26.01
N SER A 250 2.37 16.30 -25.97
CA SER A 250 3.12 15.92 -24.80
C SER A 250 4.21 16.94 -24.49
N CYS A 251 4.41 17.27 -23.23
CA CYS A 251 5.46 18.15 -22.78
C CYS A 251 6.44 17.37 -21.90
N VAL A 252 7.73 17.40 -22.27
CA VAL A 252 8.81 16.76 -21.53
C VAL A 252 9.70 17.82 -20.91
N VAL A 253 9.68 17.90 -19.57
CA VAL A 253 10.43 18.91 -18.81
C VAL A 253 11.47 18.23 -17.93
N GLY A 254 12.64 18.83 -17.83
CA GLY A 254 13.71 18.34 -16.95
C GLY A 254 14.92 19.27 -16.96
N ARG A 255 15.77 19.14 -15.95
CA ARG A 255 17.03 19.91 -15.86
C ARG A 255 17.99 19.53 -17.01
N SER A 256 18.99 20.37 -17.29
CA SER A 256 20.08 19.99 -18.20
C SER A 256 20.77 18.73 -17.68
N GLY A 257 21.09 17.80 -18.55
CA GLY A 257 21.70 16.51 -18.19
C GLY A 257 20.74 15.46 -17.58
N SER A 258 19.43 15.73 -17.43
CA SER A 258 18.46 14.79 -16.84
C SER A 258 18.00 13.66 -17.78
N GLY A 259 18.55 13.57 -18.99
CA GLY A 259 18.19 12.52 -19.93
C GLY A 259 17.03 12.84 -20.89
N LYS A 260 16.55 14.11 -20.97
CA LYS A 260 15.45 14.48 -21.89
C LYS A 260 15.69 14.06 -23.32
N SER A 261 16.89 14.35 -23.86
CA SER A 261 17.22 14.00 -25.26
C SER A 261 17.28 12.49 -25.46
N VAL A 262 17.77 11.75 -24.47
CA VAL A 262 17.79 10.27 -24.50
C VAL A 262 16.35 9.73 -24.52
N PHE A 263 15.50 10.23 -23.64
CA PHE A 263 14.07 9.87 -23.61
C PHE A 263 13.38 10.16 -24.93
N MET A 264 13.63 11.33 -25.54
CA MET A 264 13.03 11.70 -26.81
C MET A 264 13.55 10.83 -27.98
N GLN A 265 14.83 10.44 -27.94
CA GLN A 265 15.40 9.51 -28.95
C GLN A 265 14.78 8.11 -28.80
N GLU A 266 14.59 7.62 -27.59
CA GLU A 266 13.93 6.34 -27.31
C GLU A 266 12.47 6.37 -27.77
N LEU A 267 11.74 7.45 -27.47
CA LEU A 267 10.37 7.64 -27.95
C LEU A 267 10.30 7.64 -29.48
N MET A 268 11.19 8.40 -30.14
CA MET A 268 11.28 8.44 -31.60
C MET A 268 11.52 7.06 -32.20
N THR A 269 12.48 6.31 -31.63
CA THR A 269 12.84 4.97 -32.10
C THR A 269 11.69 3.99 -31.91
N SER A 270 11.02 4.05 -30.77
CA SER A 270 9.85 3.23 -30.48
C SER A 270 8.69 3.52 -31.44
N MET A 271 8.43 4.81 -31.73
CA MET A 271 7.37 5.20 -32.66
C MET A 271 7.70 4.78 -34.10
N LEU A 272 8.95 4.92 -34.56
CA LEU A 272 9.39 4.42 -35.85
C LEU A 272 9.23 2.89 -35.96
N GLY A 273 9.56 2.15 -34.89
CA GLY A 273 9.36 0.69 -34.83
C GLY A 273 7.89 0.27 -34.93
N MET A 274 6.97 1.13 -34.56
CA MET A 274 5.51 0.94 -34.75
C MET A 274 4.99 1.42 -36.11
N GLY A 275 5.87 1.88 -37.03
CA GLY A 275 5.51 2.34 -38.35
C GLY A 275 5.09 3.81 -38.45
N ALA A 276 5.30 4.59 -37.39
CA ALA A 276 5.02 6.03 -37.43
C ALA A 276 6.04 6.78 -38.27
N ARG A 277 5.65 7.93 -38.83
CA ARG A 277 6.57 8.92 -39.41
C ARG A 277 6.91 9.95 -38.34
N VAL A 278 8.20 10.22 -38.18
CA VAL A 278 8.68 11.14 -37.15
C VAL A 278 9.44 12.29 -37.81
N PHE A 279 9.09 13.52 -37.42
CA PHE A 279 9.78 14.74 -37.81
C PHE A 279 10.34 15.38 -36.54
N VAL A 280 11.62 15.73 -36.56
CA VAL A 280 12.30 16.32 -35.39
C VAL A 280 12.83 17.70 -35.78
N LEU A 281 12.50 18.71 -34.99
CA LEU A 281 13.14 20.01 -35.03
C LEU A 281 14.05 20.11 -33.81
N ASP A 282 15.34 20.16 -34.01
CA ASP A 282 16.35 20.16 -32.96
C ASP A 282 17.26 21.38 -33.02
N VAL A 283 17.50 21.97 -31.87
CA VAL A 283 18.51 23.02 -31.70
C VAL A 283 19.66 22.44 -30.89
N GLY A 284 20.77 22.09 -31.52
CA GLY A 284 21.94 21.55 -30.81
C GLY A 284 22.46 20.20 -31.31
N ARG A 285 21.97 19.71 -32.45
CA ARG A 285 22.45 18.49 -33.16
C ARG A 285 22.35 17.20 -32.34
N SER A 286 21.45 17.13 -31.34
CA SER A 286 21.32 15.95 -30.45
C SER A 286 20.86 14.70 -31.19
N PHE A 287 20.11 14.86 -32.30
CA PHE A 287 19.51 13.76 -33.06
C PHE A 287 20.30 13.35 -34.31
N GLU A 288 21.33 14.09 -34.69
CA GLU A 288 22.08 13.86 -35.95
C GLU A 288 22.59 12.43 -36.09
N LYS A 289 23.23 11.89 -35.04
CA LYS A 289 23.77 10.53 -35.03
C LYS A 289 22.67 9.48 -35.16
N THR A 290 21.58 9.66 -34.43
CA THR A 290 20.44 8.73 -34.43
C THR A 290 19.74 8.70 -35.77
N VAL A 291 19.52 9.87 -36.39
CA VAL A 291 18.91 9.98 -37.74
C VAL A 291 19.79 9.29 -38.78
N LYS A 292 21.10 9.50 -38.75
CA LYS A 292 22.03 8.82 -39.67
C LYS A 292 22.05 7.30 -39.47
N LEU A 293 22.03 6.83 -38.23
CA LEU A 293 21.98 5.39 -37.89
C LEU A 293 20.71 4.74 -38.44
N LEU A 294 19.58 5.41 -38.32
CA LEU A 294 18.27 4.96 -38.78
C LEU A 294 18.02 5.20 -40.26
N LYS A 295 19.06 5.66 -41.01
CA LYS A 295 18.99 5.98 -42.47
C LYS A 295 17.91 7.02 -42.78
N GLY A 296 17.67 7.96 -41.87
CA GLY A 296 16.76 9.09 -42.05
C GLY A 296 17.43 10.25 -42.80
N THR A 297 16.63 11.25 -43.16
CA THR A 297 17.11 12.48 -43.79
C THR A 297 17.41 13.52 -42.74
N TYR A 298 18.64 14.03 -42.73
CA TYR A 298 19.06 15.12 -41.86
C TYR A 298 19.30 16.37 -42.68
N LEU A 299 18.64 17.46 -42.32
CA LEU A 299 18.78 18.77 -42.98
C LEU A 299 19.31 19.76 -41.94
N GLU A 300 20.36 20.47 -42.29
CA GLU A 300 20.92 21.55 -41.48
C GLU A 300 20.59 22.91 -42.12
N PHE A 301 20.00 23.78 -41.33
CA PHE A 301 19.78 25.16 -41.73
C PHE A 301 20.89 26.03 -41.12
N SER A 302 21.82 26.49 -41.91
CA SER A 302 22.79 27.53 -41.52
C SER A 302 22.13 28.90 -41.62
N THR A 303 22.20 29.68 -40.57
CA THR A 303 21.87 31.11 -40.58
C THR A 303 23.01 31.88 -41.24
#